data_a3056c556773cefd59125ec6058090a9
#
_entry.id   a3056c556773cefd59125ec6058090a9
#
_cell.length_a   1.000
_cell.length_b   1.000
_cell.length_c   1.000
_cell.angle_alpha   90.00
_cell.angle_beta   90.00
_cell.angle_gamma   90.00
#
_symmetry.space_group_name_H-M   'P 1'
#
loop_
_entity.id
_entity.type
_entity.pdbx_description
1 polymer ?
#
loop_
_entity_poly.entity_id
_entity_poly.type
_entity_poly.pdbx_seq_one_letter_code
_entity_poly.pdbx_strand_id
1 'polypeptide(L)'
;KDAQIPVMLQRVHSLPNSEDENVALPYQLASLLQKEEILFCLQNEGDMEAMNTRNLPFQAGTAMAYGLTEEQAVRSISLSACEILGIDKNYGSIEAGKSATLFVSKGSALDMRSNQVTLIIRDGQVVDHHNFQEKLYLKYKKKYEEKP
;
A
#
# COMPACT_ATOMS: atom_id res chain seq x y z
N LYS A 1 17.35 8.31 16.56
CA LYS A 1 17.70 6.89 16.77
C LYS A 1 17.57 6.50 18.25
N ASP A 2 18.16 7.28 19.15
CA ASP A 2 18.16 6.94 20.59
C ASP A 2 16.78 6.96 21.25
N ALA A 3 15.83 7.73 20.73
CA ALA A 3 14.48 7.82 21.25
C ALA A 3 13.53 6.71 20.77
N GLN A 4 13.93 5.89 19.82
CA GLN A 4 13.12 4.81 19.21
C GLN A 4 11.68 5.23 18.83
N ILE A 5 11.51 6.49 18.42
CA ILE A 5 10.20 7.02 18.00
C ILE A 5 9.93 6.57 16.57
N PRO A 6 8.84 5.83 16.33
CA PRO A 6 8.46 5.45 14.97
C PRO A 6 7.96 6.64 14.17
N VAL A 7 8.08 6.55 12.85
CA VAL A 7 7.67 7.60 11.90
C VAL A 7 6.51 7.14 11.04
N MET A 8 5.44 7.92 10.98
CA MET A 8 4.38 7.75 10.00
C MET A 8 4.63 8.73 8.85
N LEU A 9 5.22 8.24 7.76
CA LEU A 9 5.63 9.06 6.63
C LEU A 9 4.44 9.34 5.71
N GLN A 10 4.07 10.61 5.64
CA GLN A 10 3.03 11.11 4.75
C GLN A 10 3.66 11.61 3.44
N ARG A 11 2.94 11.45 2.33
CA ARG A 11 3.24 12.09 1.04
C ARG A 11 4.65 11.82 0.50
N VAL A 12 4.93 10.57 0.18
CA VAL A 12 6.15 10.21 -0.59
C VAL A 12 6.23 11.01 -1.90
N HIS A 13 5.08 11.28 -2.53
CA HIS A 13 4.98 12.13 -3.72
C HIS A 13 4.71 13.57 -3.31
N SER A 14 5.73 14.28 -2.89
CA SER A 14 5.64 15.72 -2.58
C SER A 14 6.70 16.52 -3.32
N LEU A 15 6.45 17.81 -3.46
CA LEU A 15 7.44 18.75 -3.92
C LEU A 15 8.38 19.15 -2.77
N PRO A 16 9.59 19.62 -3.07
CA PRO A 16 10.47 20.21 -2.07
C PRO A 16 9.79 21.37 -1.32
N ASN A 17 10.13 21.56 -0.05
CA ASN A 17 9.59 22.65 0.75
C ASN A 17 10.31 23.98 0.49
N SER A 18 11.52 23.94 -0.09
CA SER A 18 12.32 25.11 -0.43
C SER A 18 13.09 24.90 -1.73
N GLU A 19 13.56 26.01 -2.34
CA GLU A 19 14.34 25.98 -3.59
C GLU A 19 15.69 25.26 -3.45
N ASP A 20 16.24 25.24 -2.25
CA ASP A 20 17.55 24.63 -1.95
C ASP A 20 17.44 23.14 -1.61
N GLU A 21 16.22 22.60 -1.46
CA GLU A 21 15.99 21.21 -1.10
C GLU A 21 16.17 20.29 -2.32
N ASN A 22 16.79 19.14 -2.08
CA ASN A 22 16.91 18.13 -3.13
C ASN A 22 15.51 17.65 -3.59
N VAL A 23 15.20 17.84 -4.85
CA VAL A 23 13.92 17.46 -5.48
C VAL A 23 13.57 15.98 -5.24
N ALA A 24 14.55 15.10 -5.16
CA ALA A 24 14.36 13.68 -4.92
C ALA A 24 14.20 13.30 -3.43
N LEU A 25 14.42 14.23 -2.50
CA LEU A 25 14.42 13.92 -1.07
C LEU A 25 13.11 13.30 -0.59
N PRO A 26 11.90 13.79 -0.96
CA PRO A 26 10.65 13.18 -0.53
C PRO A 26 10.53 11.70 -0.95
N TYR A 27 10.98 11.38 -2.15
CA TYR A 27 10.97 10.01 -2.70
C TYR A 27 11.99 9.09 -2.04
N GLN A 28 13.13 9.65 -1.60
CA GLN A 28 14.23 8.91 -0.96
C GLN A 28 14.05 8.75 0.55
N LEU A 29 13.15 9.52 1.17
CA LEU A 29 13.04 9.60 2.63
C LEU A 29 12.76 8.24 3.27
N ALA A 30 11.92 7.40 2.67
CA ALA A 30 11.66 6.04 3.14
C ALA A 30 12.95 5.19 3.18
N SER A 31 13.79 5.27 2.15
CA SER A 31 15.05 4.53 2.11
C SER A 31 16.09 5.07 3.09
N LEU A 32 16.07 6.38 3.37
CA LEU A 32 16.93 6.98 4.39
C LEU A 32 16.52 6.52 5.80
N LEU A 33 15.21 6.51 6.10
CA LEU A 33 14.70 5.98 7.38
C LEU A 33 15.08 4.50 7.56
N GLN A 34 14.97 3.70 6.48
CA GLN A 34 15.35 2.29 6.50
C GLN A 34 16.85 2.09 6.78
N LYS A 35 17.71 2.89 6.15
CA LYS A 35 19.19 2.84 6.39
C LYS A 35 19.55 3.20 7.82
N GLU A 36 18.81 4.11 8.43
CA GLU A 36 18.99 4.48 9.84
C GLU A 36 18.29 3.52 10.81
N GLU A 37 17.70 2.43 10.32
CA GLU A 37 16.97 1.44 11.13
C GLU A 37 15.83 2.06 11.97
N ILE A 38 15.22 3.12 11.47
CA ILE A 38 14.08 3.77 12.10
C ILE A 38 12.81 3.04 11.65
N LEU A 39 11.99 2.59 12.60
CA LEU A 39 10.68 2.01 12.29
C LEU A 39 9.79 3.07 11.66
N PHE A 40 9.29 2.81 10.46
CA PHE A 40 8.37 3.71 9.78
C PHE A 40 7.27 2.96 9.03
N CYS A 41 6.18 3.66 8.77
CA CYS A 41 5.18 3.21 7.79
C CYS A 41 4.83 4.36 6.84
N LEU A 42 4.33 4.00 5.65
CA LEU A 42 3.73 4.95 4.72
C LEU A 42 2.25 5.09 5.07
N GLN A 43 1.71 6.30 4.94
CA GLN A 43 0.32 6.59 5.26
C GLN A 43 -0.26 7.67 4.34
N ASN A 44 -1.57 7.71 4.23
CA ASN A 44 -2.33 8.78 3.60
C ASN A 44 -3.23 9.41 4.66
N GLU A 45 -2.95 10.65 5.02
CA GLU A 45 -3.71 11.45 5.96
C GLU A 45 -4.16 12.76 5.30
N GLY A 46 -5.27 13.31 5.73
CA GLY A 46 -5.83 14.59 5.29
C GLY A 46 -7.26 14.45 4.78
N ASP A 47 -7.94 15.57 4.63
CA ASP A 47 -9.38 15.62 4.29
C ASP A 47 -9.69 14.96 2.92
N MET A 48 -8.78 15.08 1.97
CA MET A 48 -8.93 14.49 0.63
C MET A 48 -8.03 13.27 0.42
N GLU A 49 -7.05 13.05 1.27
CA GLU A 49 -6.05 11.99 1.14
C GLU A 49 -6.65 10.58 1.39
N ALA A 50 -7.72 10.50 2.18
CA ALA A 50 -8.43 9.24 2.41
C ALA A 50 -8.90 8.58 1.10
N MET A 51 -9.29 9.38 0.10
CA MET A 51 -9.65 8.89 -1.24
C MET A 51 -8.43 8.35 -2.02
N ASN A 52 -7.23 8.77 -1.66
CA ASN A 52 -5.97 8.32 -2.27
C ASN A 52 -5.40 7.06 -1.61
N THR A 53 -6.01 6.53 -0.56
CA THR A 53 -5.55 5.31 0.15
C THR A 53 -5.40 4.12 -0.80
N ARG A 54 -6.23 4.03 -1.84
CA ARG A 54 -6.09 3.04 -2.92
C ARG A 54 -4.74 3.09 -3.64
N ASN A 55 -4.04 4.22 -3.59
CA ASN A 55 -2.75 4.42 -4.23
C ASN A 55 -1.56 4.14 -3.29
N LEU A 56 -1.83 3.80 -2.03
CA LEU A 56 -0.78 3.53 -1.04
C LEU A 56 0.22 2.44 -1.48
N PRO A 57 -0.21 1.32 -2.12
CA PRO A 57 0.72 0.35 -2.66
C PRO A 57 1.67 0.94 -3.72
N PHE A 58 1.21 1.88 -4.52
CA PHE A 58 2.01 2.51 -5.58
C PHE A 58 2.98 3.57 -5.02
N GLN A 59 2.66 4.19 -3.89
CA GLN A 59 3.60 5.00 -3.13
C GLN A 59 4.73 4.14 -2.56
N ALA A 60 4.42 2.95 -2.05
CA ALA A 60 5.42 1.98 -1.63
C ALA A 60 6.27 1.50 -2.82
N GLY A 61 5.68 1.30 -4.00
CA GLY A 61 6.39 1.03 -5.24
C GLY A 61 7.35 2.15 -5.64
N THR A 62 6.98 3.41 -5.43
CA THR A 62 7.89 4.55 -5.62
C THR A 62 9.04 4.51 -4.63
N ALA A 63 8.78 4.24 -3.35
CA ALA A 63 9.84 4.11 -2.34
C ALA A 63 10.80 2.94 -2.69
N MET A 64 10.30 1.86 -3.30
CA MET A 64 11.11 0.78 -3.84
C MET A 64 12.02 1.27 -4.97
N ALA A 65 11.51 2.06 -5.91
CA ALA A 65 12.30 2.64 -6.99
C ALA A 65 13.41 3.59 -6.49
N TYR A 66 13.25 4.13 -5.30
CA TYR A 66 14.22 5.02 -4.65
C TYR A 66 15.02 4.38 -3.51
N GLY A 67 15.08 3.05 -3.46
CA GLY A 67 16.10 2.33 -2.69
C GLY A 67 15.60 1.37 -1.60
N LEU A 68 14.30 1.17 -1.43
CA LEU A 68 13.79 0.05 -0.65
C LEU A 68 13.82 -1.25 -1.48
N THR A 69 13.95 -2.39 -0.83
CA THR A 69 13.61 -3.67 -1.44
C THR A 69 12.08 -3.82 -1.55
N GLU A 70 11.59 -4.74 -2.38
CA GLU A 70 10.17 -5.03 -2.49
C GLU A 70 9.57 -5.44 -1.14
N GLU A 71 10.27 -6.29 -0.40
CA GLU A 71 9.83 -6.73 0.93
C GLU A 71 9.75 -5.56 1.94
N GLN A 72 10.74 -4.67 1.95
CA GLN A 72 10.74 -3.47 2.80
C GLN A 72 9.59 -2.53 2.43
N ALA A 73 9.32 -2.36 1.14
CA ALA A 73 8.22 -1.53 0.67
C ALA A 73 6.86 -2.13 1.06
N VAL A 74 6.65 -3.44 0.89
CA VAL A 74 5.43 -4.12 1.38
C VAL A 74 5.32 -4.00 2.89
N ARG A 75 6.40 -4.24 3.64
CA ARG A 75 6.42 -4.12 5.09
C ARG A 75 6.00 -2.73 5.55
N SER A 76 6.43 -1.67 4.86
CA SER A 76 6.12 -0.28 5.24
C SER A 76 4.62 0.07 5.18
N ILE A 77 3.84 -0.67 4.41
CA ILE A 77 2.37 -0.48 4.29
C ILE A 77 1.57 -1.62 4.93
N SER A 78 2.22 -2.54 5.60
CA SER A 78 1.58 -3.69 6.27
C SER A 78 2.09 -3.87 7.69
N LEU A 79 3.12 -4.68 7.91
CA LEU A 79 3.59 -5.04 9.24
C LEU A 79 4.09 -3.85 10.04
N SER A 80 4.87 -2.94 9.44
CA SER A 80 5.36 -1.74 10.15
C SER A 80 4.22 -0.86 10.65
N ALA A 81 3.15 -0.70 9.86
CA ALA A 81 1.97 0.03 10.31
C ALA A 81 1.28 -0.66 11.50
N CYS A 82 1.20 -2.00 11.45
CA CYS A 82 0.62 -2.77 12.55
C CYS A 82 1.47 -2.71 13.82
N GLU A 83 2.80 -2.74 13.71
CA GLU A 83 3.73 -2.56 14.82
C GLU A 83 3.58 -1.18 15.48
N ILE A 84 3.50 -0.12 14.68
CA ILE A 84 3.30 1.26 15.17
C ILE A 84 1.96 1.40 15.90
N LEU A 85 0.92 0.73 15.40
CA LEU A 85 -0.42 0.76 15.99
C LEU A 85 -0.62 -0.25 17.14
N GLY A 86 0.37 -1.13 17.40
CA GLY A 86 0.29 -2.16 18.45
C GLY A 86 -0.69 -3.30 18.15
N ILE A 87 -0.99 -3.57 16.88
CA ILE A 87 -1.90 -4.64 16.41
C ILE A 87 -1.19 -5.74 15.63
N ASP A 88 0.12 -5.74 15.59
CA ASP A 88 0.99 -6.66 14.87
C ASP A 88 0.83 -8.14 15.29
N LYS A 89 0.31 -8.38 16.51
CA LYS A 89 -0.03 -9.73 16.96
C LYS A 89 -1.13 -10.40 16.15
N ASN A 90 -2.01 -9.59 15.55
CA ASN A 90 -3.19 -10.08 14.83
C ASN A 90 -3.13 -9.82 13.32
N TYR A 91 -2.35 -8.82 12.86
CA TYR A 91 -2.35 -8.34 11.49
C TYR A 91 -0.94 -8.01 10.99
N GLY A 92 -0.81 -7.70 9.72
CA GLY A 92 0.37 -7.12 9.08
C GLY A 92 1.33 -8.11 8.45
N SER A 93 1.25 -9.39 8.77
CA SER A 93 2.06 -10.45 8.17
C SER A 93 1.26 -11.73 7.98
N ILE A 94 1.74 -12.61 7.11
CA ILE A 94 1.13 -13.92 6.86
C ILE A 94 1.82 -14.94 7.77
N GLU A 95 1.23 -15.15 8.93
CA GLU A 95 1.73 -16.05 9.97
C GLU A 95 0.59 -16.85 10.59
N ALA A 96 0.89 -18.07 11.05
CA ALA A 96 -0.08 -18.88 11.76
C ALA A 96 -0.54 -18.19 13.06
N GLY A 97 -1.85 -18.11 13.26
CA GLY A 97 -2.45 -17.45 14.43
C GLY A 97 -2.88 -16.00 14.20
N LYS A 98 -2.46 -15.37 13.09
CA LYS A 98 -2.95 -14.04 12.70
C LYS A 98 -4.23 -14.12 11.88
N SER A 99 -4.95 -13.01 11.80
CA SER A 99 -6.14 -12.89 10.94
C SER A 99 -5.78 -13.13 9.48
N ALA A 100 -6.55 -13.99 8.81
CA ALA A 100 -6.44 -14.19 7.38
C ALA A 100 -7.10 -13.03 6.62
N THR A 101 -6.50 -11.84 6.73
CA THR A 101 -6.87 -10.63 5.98
C THR A 101 -5.77 -10.32 4.98
N LEU A 102 -5.98 -10.76 3.74
CA LEU A 102 -4.98 -10.73 2.67
C LEU A 102 -5.64 -10.68 1.29
N PHE A 103 -4.84 -10.38 0.28
CA PHE A 103 -5.26 -10.48 -1.11
C PHE A 103 -4.19 -11.18 -1.95
N VAL A 104 -4.60 -11.69 -3.11
CA VAL A 104 -3.71 -12.30 -4.10
C VAL A 104 -3.75 -11.47 -5.37
N SER A 105 -2.58 -11.12 -5.88
CA SER A 105 -2.41 -10.43 -7.16
C SER A 105 -1.59 -11.29 -8.12
N LYS A 106 -1.88 -11.24 -9.43
CA LYS A 106 -1.10 -11.93 -10.46
C LYS A 106 0.30 -11.37 -10.65
N GLY A 107 0.48 -10.08 -10.39
CA GLY A 107 1.76 -9.38 -10.45
C GLY A 107 2.05 -8.63 -9.17
N SER A 108 3.14 -7.86 -9.15
CA SER A 108 3.49 -7.07 -7.98
C SER A 108 2.35 -6.11 -7.61
N ALA A 109 1.93 -6.17 -6.36
CA ALA A 109 0.92 -5.27 -5.81
C ALA A 109 1.38 -3.80 -5.78
N LEU A 110 2.68 -3.58 -5.83
CA LEU A 110 3.32 -2.25 -5.78
C LEU A 110 3.42 -1.58 -7.15
N ASP A 111 3.21 -2.33 -8.22
CA ASP A 111 3.25 -1.80 -9.60
C ASP A 111 1.83 -1.66 -10.17
N MET A 112 1.45 -0.44 -10.45
CA MET A 112 0.16 -0.06 -11.02
C MET A 112 -0.19 -0.82 -12.31
N ARG A 113 0.81 -1.25 -13.10
CA ARG A 113 0.62 -1.93 -14.38
C ARG A 113 0.37 -3.43 -14.23
N SER A 114 0.97 -4.04 -13.22
CA SER A 114 0.94 -5.50 -13.00
C SER A 114 0.02 -5.91 -11.84
N ASN A 115 -0.40 -4.98 -10.99
CA ASN A 115 -1.32 -5.25 -9.89
C ASN A 115 -2.70 -5.68 -10.43
N GLN A 116 -2.96 -6.98 -10.39
CA GLN A 116 -4.25 -7.58 -10.77
C GLN A 116 -4.75 -8.47 -9.64
N VAL A 117 -5.53 -7.87 -8.75
CA VAL A 117 -6.13 -8.59 -7.61
C VAL A 117 -7.11 -9.65 -8.13
N THR A 118 -6.93 -10.89 -7.71
CA THR A 118 -7.75 -12.05 -8.11
C THR A 118 -8.53 -12.65 -6.96
N LEU A 119 -8.13 -12.39 -5.73
CA LEU A 119 -8.78 -12.89 -4.52
C LEU A 119 -8.57 -11.89 -3.39
N ILE A 120 -9.62 -11.63 -2.64
CA ILE A 120 -9.55 -10.89 -1.36
C ILE A 120 -10.15 -11.77 -0.28
N ILE A 121 -9.42 -11.91 0.82
CA ILE A 121 -9.88 -12.60 2.02
C ILE A 121 -9.84 -11.59 3.17
N ARG A 122 -10.91 -11.49 3.93
CA ARG A 122 -11.01 -10.69 5.15
C ARG A 122 -11.50 -11.58 6.29
N ASP A 123 -10.66 -11.65 7.34
CA ASP A 123 -10.93 -12.50 8.52
C ASP A 123 -11.32 -13.94 8.15
N GLY A 124 -10.62 -14.53 7.17
CA GLY A 124 -10.84 -15.88 6.68
C GLY A 124 -12.01 -16.05 5.70
N GLN A 125 -12.73 -14.98 5.37
CA GLN A 125 -13.86 -15.03 4.44
C GLN A 125 -13.49 -14.40 3.09
N VAL A 126 -13.82 -15.09 1.99
CA VAL A 126 -13.65 -14.55 0.64
C VAL A 126 -14.62 -13.39 0.42
N VAL A 127 -14.10 -12.27 -0.04
CA VAL A 127 -14.86 -11.04 -0.32
C VAL A 127 -15.01 -10.86 -1.83
N ASP A 128 -16.20 -10.49 -2.29
CA ASP A 128 -16.43 -10.07 -3.66
C ASP A 128 -15.65 -8.77 -3.95
N HIS A 129 -14.67 -8.84 -4.84
CA HIS A 129 -13.79 -7.73 -5.19
C HIS A 129 -14.19 -7.00 -6.48
N HIS A 130 -15.29 -7.42 -7.12
CA HIS A 130 -15.81 -6.74 -8.30
C HIS A 130 -16.36 -5.36 -7.93
N ASN A 131 -15.82 -4.33 -8.54
CA ASN A 131 -16.30 -2.98 -8.32
C ASN A 131 -17.62 -2.72 -9.08
N PHE A 132 -18.29 -1.59 -8.74
CA PHE A 132 -19.58 -1.24 -9.33
C PHE A 132 -19.49 -1.08 -10.87
N GLN A 133 -18.43 -0.47 -11.37
CA GLN A 133 -18.23 -0.25 -12.81
C GLN A 133 -18.07 -1.58 -13.55
N GLU A 134 -17.33 -2.52 -12.98
CA GLU A 134 -17.16 -3.86 -13.55
C GLU A 134 -18.47 -4.63 -13.57
N LYS A 135 -19.26 -4.58 -12.50
CA LYS A 135 -20.60 -5.19 -12.46
C LYS A 135 -21.53 -4.60 -13.54
N LEU A 136 -21.49 -3.28 -13.73
CA LEU A 136 -22.24 -2.63 -14.81
C LEU A 136 -21.73 -3.07 -16.19
N TYR A 137 -20.43 -3.09 -16.39
CA TYR A 137 -19.84 -3.56 -17.65
C TYR A 137 -20.31 -4.97 -18.00
N LEU A 138 -20.16 -5.91 -17.08
CA LEU A 138 -20.59 -7.30 -17.29
C LEU A 138 -22.09 -7.41 -17.58
N LYS A 139 -22.92 -6.64 -16.84
CA LYS A 139 -24.38 -6.59 -17.07
C LYS A 139 -24.74 -6.11 -18.48
N TYR A 140 -24.13 -5.02 -18.93
CA TYR A 140 -24.42 -4.47 -20.25
C TYR A 140 -23.78 -5.27 -21.39
N LYS A 141 -22.58 -5.81 -21.19
CA LYS A 141 -21.94 -6.72 -22.11
C LYS A 141 -22.85 -7.90 -22.42
N LYS A 142 -23.34 -8.59 -21.40
CA LYS A 142 -24.30 -9.69 -21.55
C LYS A 142 -25.54 -9.28 -22.35
N LYS A 143 -26.13 -8.13 -22.03
CA LYS A 143 -27.32 -7.61 -22.72
C LYS A 143 -27.12 -7.41 -24.23
N TYR A 144 -25.92 -7.02 -24.67
CA TYR A 144 -25.64 -6.75 -26.08
C TYR A 144 -25.06 -7.94 -26.84
N GLU A 145 -24.43 -8.89 -26.16
CA GLU A 145 -23.96 -10.14 -26.74
C GLU A 145 -25.12 -11.15 -26.97
N GLU A 146 -26.18 -11.09 -26.16
CA GLU A 146 -27.36 -11.97 -26.25
C GLU A 146 -28.44 -11.40 -27.21
N LYS A 147 -28.17 -10.37 -28.03
CA LYS A 147 -29.11 -9.95 -29.08
C LYS A 147 -28.99 -10.90 -30.27
N PRO A 148 -30.13 -11.47 -30.73
CA PRO A 148 -30.20 -12.31 -31.94
C PRO A 148 -29.82 -11.55 -33.20
#